data_e0fad21bc97643038fa6f280d59f547a
#
_entry.id   e0fad21bc97643038fa6f280d59f547a
#
_cell.length_a   1.000
_cell.length_b   1.000
_cell.length_c   1.000
_cell.angle_alpha   90.00
_cell.angle_beta   90.00
_cell.angle_gamma   90.00
#
_symmetry.space_group_name_H-M   'P 1'
#
loop_
_entity.id
_entity.type
_entity.pdbx_description
1 polymer ?
#
loop_
_entity_poly.entity_id
_entity_poly.type
_entity_poly.pdbx_seq_one_letter_code
_entity_poly.pdbx_strand_id
1 'polypeptide(L)'
;MRQSTGISLSTRYVVFALMCAFSLVGCGKPERKLTGTVLVAMADNSFSPAINHVPVGGSIMFTNEGRNDHNAIAVDKSWSTETTFGNIQMHPEDATEIVFSKEGVYPFYCSFHATPDGKIGMVGVVVVGDAQYTPSAGARGVLAPVEKATGVTRRVPQDYPTIQNGVDAANPGDLVLVDKGVYKEAVFVTTPSITLRGVDRNEVVLDGQFGLATGIMVGVNGVAIENMTAKNYTLNGFYWTAVEGFRGSYLTAHNNGDYGIYAFNATDGLFEHSYGSGSPDSAFYVGQCAPCRVVLNDVVGEYSGLGYSGTNSSGDMYIINSRFSHNLSGIGMTTFDIELVPPGRDTTVIGNIVSDSGFDGEASAISASETLAGSGVLLAGVNTNHIERNLIVRSRNNGIVILPLRDRNYWPATGNVVRDNTLLASGRADLAAGGWGSIRNCFSGNKFRTSVPWGLQVLNGCGNFRVPAASDPSTYINFLAALAQSRKSPIEPPDYKNRPLPPPQPTMPGGADAPVRPAVHVFEGLKLNLAAIRTPENVAQNAATNN
;
A
#
# COMPACT_ATOMS: atom_id res chain seq x y z
N MET A 1 -25.52 55.10 -48.54
CA MET A 1 -25.79 55.97 -47.35
C MET A 1 -25.23 55.28 -46.12
N ARG A 2 -24.27 55.93 -45.47
CA ARG A 2 -23.83 55.85 -44.06
C ARG A 2 -23.43 54.47 -43.50
N GLN A 3 -22.19 54.30 -43.26
CA GLN A 3 -21.20 54.59 -42.18
C GLN A 3 -21.12 53.38 -41.25
N SER A 4 -20.04 52.62 -41.32
CA SER A 4 -18.75 52.68 -40.61
C SER A 4 -18.88 52.84 -39.10
N THR A 5 -18.43 51.88 -38.34
CA THR A 5 -17.40 52.11 -37.34
C THR A 5 -16.81 50.76 -36.90
N GLY A 6 -15.51 50.62 -37.13
CA GLY A 6 -14.69 49.60 -36.52
C GLY A 6 -14.34 49.94 -35.08
N ILE A 7 -14.11 48.95 -34.26
CA ILE A 7 -13.40 49.10 -33.01
C ILE A 7 -12.26 48.07 -32.94
N SER A 8 -11.07 48.63 -32.81
CA SER A 8 -9.77 48.02 -32.77
C SER A 8 -9.57 47.15 -31.51
N LEU A 9 -8.95 46.00 -31.69
CA LEU A 9 -8.23 45.33 -30.62
C LEU A 9 -7.00 46.13 -30.24
N SER A 10 -6.94 46.62 -29.04
CA SER A 10 -5.71 47.15 -28.45
C SER A 10 -5.22 46.21 -27.34
N THR A 11 -4.16 45.57 -27.68
CA THR A 11 -3.06 45.03 -26.89
C THR A 11 -2.86 45.79 -25.56
N ARG A 12 -2.88 45.06 -24.43
CA ARG A 12 -2.28 45.51 -23.18
C ARG A 12 -1.30 44.45 -22.67
N TYR A 13 -0.09 44.53 -23.17
CA TYR A 13 1.08 44.06 -22.44
C TYR A 13 1.48 45.19 -21.48
N VAL A 14 1.38 44.92 -20.17
CA VAL A 14 2.00 45.77 -19.16
C VAL A 14 3.31 45.11 -18.74
N VAL A 15 4.36 45.72 -19.25
CA VAL A 15 5.74 45.57 -18.81
C VAL A 15 5.85 46.07 -17.38
N PHE A 16 6.25 45.20 -16.44
CA PHE A 16 6.80 45.60 -15.16
C PHE A 16 8.31 45.34 -15.20
N ALA A 17 9.03 46.40 -15.50
CA ALA A 17 10.47 46.44 -15.34
C ALA A 17 10.85 47.72 -14.61
N LEU A 18 11.68 47.55 -13.63
CA LEU A 18 12.54 48.52 -12.93
C LEU A 18 11.89 49.58 -12.00
N MET A 19 12.14 49.36 -10.71
CA MET A 19 12.86 50.37 -9.90
C MET A 19 13.54 49.65 -8.71
N CYS A 20 14.84 49.37 -8.86
CA CYS A 20 15.73 49.17 -7.71
C CYS A 20 16.02 50.55 -7.13
N ALA A 21 15.49 50.84 -5.94
CA ALA A 21 16.00 51.90 -5.10
C ALA A 21 16.61 51.23 -3.85
N PHE A 22 17.91 51.38 -3.74
CA PHE A 22 18.69 51.03 -2.56
C PHE A 22 18.19 51.78 -1.34
N SER A 23 17.78 51.04 -0.32
CA SER A 23 17.75 51.51 1.06
C SER A 23 18.38 50.45 1.93
N LEU A 24 19.63 50.65 2.29
CA LEU A 24 20.32 49.98 3.38
C LEU A 24 19.61 50.38 4.68
N VAL A 25 18.78 49.49 5.19
CA VAL A 25 18.32 49.46 6.57
C VAL A 25 18.46 48.04 7.07
N GLY A 26 19.06 47.90 8.26
CA GLY A 26 19.60 46.72 8.88
C GLY A 26 18.75 45.44 8.76
N CYS A 27 19.43 44.36 8.43
CA CYS A 27 18.94 43.00 8.56
C CYS A 27 18.77 42.61 10.05
N GLY A 28 17.65 43.02 10.65
CA GLY A 28 17.01 42.24 11.68
C GLY A 28 16.25 41.14 10.95
N LYS A 29 16.60 39.86 11.15
CA LYS A 29 15.76 38.75 10.74
C LYS A 29 14.38 39.02 11.34
N PRO A 30 13.28 39.09 10.55
CA PRO A 30 11.96 39.11 11.18
C PRO A 30 11.85 37.79 11.96
N GLU A 31 11.78 37.88 13.27
CA GLU A 31 11.21 36.79 14.08
C GLU A 31 9.83 36.50 13.48
N ARG A 32 9.71 35.38 12.81
CA ARG A 32 8.44 34.83 12.36
C ARG A 32 7.65 34.59 13.64
N LYS A 33 6.75 35.53 14.01
CA LYS A 33 5.71 35.24 14.98
C LYS A 33 5.01 33.99 14.44
N LEU A 34 5.31 32.86 15.05
CA LEU A 34 4.53 31.65 14.89
C LEU A 34 3.10 32.03 15.22
N THR A 35 2.23 32.11 14.25
CA THR A 35 0.79 32.03 14.52
C THR A 35 0.66 30.71 15.30
N GLY A 36 0.02 30.71 16.45
CA GLY A 36 0.08 29.63 17.44
C GLY A 36 -0.49 28.29 16.97
N THR A 37 -0.80 28.10 15.69
CA THR A 37 -1.35 26.88 15.11
C THR A 37 -0.34 26.24 14.16
N VAL A 38 -0.04 24.96 14.38
CA VAL A 38 0.79 24.10 13.51
C VAL A 38 -0.14 23.15 12.76
N LEU A 39 0.12 22.97 11.45
CA LEU A 39 -0.64 22.03 10.62
C LEU A 39 0.02 20.67 10.65
N VAL A 40 -0.77 19.63 10.89
CA VAL A 40 -0.36 18.23 10.83
C VAL A 40 -1.26 17.47 9.87
N ALA A 41 -0.70 17.02 8.77
CA ALA A 41 -1.39 16.14 7.85
C ALA A 41 -1.40 14.71 8.42
N MET A 42 -2.56 14.08 8.43
CA MET A 42 -2.73 12.64 8.59
C MET A 42 -2.67 12.04 7.20
N ALA A 43 -1.50 11.57 6.79
CA ALA A 43 -1.31 10.83 5.56
C ALA A 43 -1.59 9.34 5.81
N ASP A 44 -1.71 8.53 4.75
CA ASP A 44 -1.92 7.09 4.95
C ASP A 44 -0.82 6.53 5.86
N ASN A 45 -1.23 6.08 7.04
CA ASN A 45 -0.40 5.51 8.12
C ASN A 45 0.75 6.38 8.68
N SER A 46 0.68 7.71 8.54
CA SER A 46 1.68 8.61 9.11
C SER A 46 1.14 9.99 9.46
N PHE A 47 1.74 10.64 10.47
CA PHE A 47 1.56 12.07 10.73
C PHE A 47 2.70 12.87 10.12
N SER A 48 2.39 13.98 9.44
CA SER A 48 3.39 14.84 8.80
C SER A 48 3.17 16.31 9.14
N PRO A 49 4.10 16.93 9.90
CA PRO A 49 5.26 16.33 10.57
C PRO A 49 4.86 15.47 11.79
N ALA A 50 5.67 14.44 12.09
CA ALA A 50 5.43 13.57 13.24
C ALA A 50 5.83 14.23 14.59
N ILE A 51 6.76 15.18 14.57
CA ILE A 51 7.19 15.95 15.75
C ILE A 51 6.81 17.41 15.55
N ASN A 52 6.05 17.95 16.47
CA ASN A 52 5.43 19.25 16.35
C ASN A 52 5.73 20.11 17.58
N HIS A 53 6.18 21.34 17.36
CA HIS A 53 6.45 22.30 18.44
C HIS A 53 5.43 23.43 18.41
N VAL A 54 4.75 23.65 19.54
CA VAL A 54 3.79 24.74 19.72
C VAL A 54 4.09 25.52 21.01
N PRO A 55 3.84 26.84 21.06
CA PRO A 55 3.91 27.59 22.31
C PRO A 55 2.79 27.15 23.26
N VAL A 56 2.92 27.44 24.56
CA VAL A 56 1.81 27.29 25.50
C VAL A 56 0.62 28.14 25.06
N GLY A 57 -0.55 27.55 24.94
CA GLY A 57 -1.76 28.15 24.37
C GLY A 57 -1.83 28.05 22.84
N GLY A 58 -0.83 27.46 22.19
CA GLY A 58 -0.87 27.14 20.75
C GLY A 58 -1.70 25.89 20.46
N SER A 59 -1.89 25.62 19.17
CA SER A 59 -2.74 24.52 18.70
C SER A 59 -2.10 23.72 17.58
N ILE A 60 -2.60 22.51 17.41
CA ILE A 60 -2.38 21.67 16.23
C ILE A 60 -3.70 21.56 15.46
N MET A 61 -3.66 21.87 14.18
CA MET A 61 -4.73 21.55 13.25
C MET A 61 -4.38 20.22 12.57
N PHE A 62 -5.06 19.17 12.94
CA PHE A 62 -5.00 17.88 12.27
C PHE A 62 -5.93 17.89 11.06
N THR A 63 -5.42 17.49 9.90
CA THR A 63 -6.21 17.36 8.67
C THR A 63 -5.99 15.96 8.10
N ASN A 64 -7.05 15.21 7.86
CA ASN A 64 -6.93 13.93 7.18
C ASN A 64 -6.76 14.19 5.67
N GLU A 65 -5.52 14.11 5.22
CA GLU A 65 -5.14 14.21 3.81
C GLU A 65 -4.96 12.83 3.19
N GLY A 66 -5.16 11.76 3.97
CA GLY A 66 -5.12 10.37 3.56
C GLY A 66 -6.37 9.92 2.82
N ARG A 67 -6.35 8.68 2.39
CA ARG A 67 -7.48 8.00 1.74
C ARG A 67 -8.32 7.20 2.74
N ASN A 68 -7.72 6.85 3.86
CA ASN A 68 -8.31 6.05 4.92
C ASN A 68 -8.77 6.94 6.09
N ASP A 69 -9.58 6.37 6.96
CA ASP A 69 -9.97 7.01 8.20
C ASP A 69 -8.80 7.04 9.19
N HIS A 70 -8.61 8.18 9.83
CA HIS A 70 -7.57 8.38 10.83
C HIS A 70 -8.13 9.01 12.10
N ASN A 71 -7.32 9.01 13.16
CA ASN A 71 -7.53 9.83 14.35
C ASN A 71 -6.17 10.15 15.00
N ALA A 72 -6.17 11.07 15.96
CA ALA A 72 -5.03 11.29 16.84
C ALA A 72 -5.51 11.24 18.28
N ILE A 73 -4.93 10.35 19.08
CA ILE A 73 -5.28 10.12 20.46
C ILE A 73 -4.02 10.23 21.31
N ALA A 74 -4.03 11.06 22.35
CA ALA A 74 -2.94 11.11 23.30
C ALA A 74 -2.72 9.74 23.98
N VAL A 75 -1.46 9.33 24.16
CA VAL A 75 -1.13 8.06 24.82
C VAL A 75 -1.70 8.01 26.25
N ASP A 76 -1.69 9.15 26.95
CA ASP A 76 -2.26 9.31 28.30
C ASP A 76 -3.78 9.55 28.30
N LYS A 77 -4.42 9.51 27.12
CA LYS A 77 -5.86 9.77 26.91
C LYS A 77 -6.33 11.18 27.31
N SER A 78 -5.43 12.13 27.49
CA SER A 78 -5.77 13.50 27.90
C SER A 78 -6.50 14.30 26.80
N TRP A 79 -6.34 13.92 25.53
CA TRP A 79 -7.03 14.52 24.39
C TRP A 79 -7.14 13.55 23.21
N SER A 80 -8.07 13.83 22.32
CA SER A 80 -8.21 13.11 21.03
C SER A 80 -8.82 14.05 19.99
N THR A 81 -8.71 13.66 18.71
CA THR A 81 -9.44 14.29 17.60
C THR A 81 -10.92 13.88 17.56
N GLU A 82 -11.43 13.26 18.60
CA GLU A 82 -12.87 13.08 18.74
C GLU A 82 -13.56 14.42 18.57
N THR A 83 -14.35 14.52 17.51
CA THR A 83 -15.11 15.72 17.25
C THR A 83 -16.25 15.84 18.25
N THR A 84 -16.85 17.03 18.35
CA THR A 84 -18.04 17.36 19.16
C THR A 84 -19.24 16.42 18.93
N PHE A 85 -19.15 15.46 18.03
CA PHE A 85 -20.19 14.51 17.65
C PHE A 85 -19.92 13.08 18.13
N GLY A 86 -18.89 12.83 18.94
CA GLY A 86 -18.57 11.48 19.44
C GLY A 86 -18.04 10.52 18.39
N ASN A 87 -17.64 11.00 17.24
CA ASN A 87 -17.01 10.20 16.20
C ASN A 87 -15.49 10.34 16.30
N ILE A 88 -14.81 9.25 16.66
CA ILE A 88 -13.35 9.20 16.78
C ILE A 88 -12.66 9.22 15.41
N GLN A 89 -13.39 8.91 14.35
CA GLN A 89 -12.87 8.82 12.99
C GLN A 89 -12.89 10.19 12.33
N MET A 90 -11.78 10.54 11.74
CA MET A 90 -11.69 11.62 10.76
C MET A 90 -11.65 11.00 9.37
N HIS A 91 -12.70 11.22 8.61
CA HIS A 91 -12.75 10.81 7.21
C HIS A 91 -11.80 11.66 6.35
N PRO A 92 -11.43 11.22 5.15
CA PRO A 92 -10.68 12.05 4.21
C PRO A 92 -11.26 13.47 4.09
N GLU A 93 -10.37 14.49 4.15
CA GLU A 93 -10.67 15.93 4.13
C GLU A 93 -11.21 16.51 5.46
N ASP A 94 -11.47 15.70 6.49
CA ASP A 94 -11.82 16.22 7.81
C ASP A 94 -10.65 16.94 8.48
N ALA A 95 -10.98 17.98 9.26
CA ALA A 95 -9.99 18.75 10.03
C ALA A 95 -10.49 19.01 11.45
N THR A 96 -9.59 18.92 12.43
CA THR A 96 -9.87 19.17 13.86
C THR A 96 -8.72 19.90 14.52
N GLU A 97 -9.01 20.93 15.30
CA GLU A 97 -8.02 21.72 16.03
C GLU A 97 -7.98 21.30 17.52
N ILE A 98 -6.77 21.03 18.01
CA ILE A 98 -6.50 20.73 19.42
C ILE A 98 -5.61 21.82 20.02
N VAL A 99 -6.06 22.46 21.12
CA VAL A 99 -5.32 23.53 21.82
C VAL A 99 -4.56 22.96 23.01
N PHE A 100 -3.30 23.34 23.16
CA PHE A 100 -2.41 22.88 24.22
C PHE A 100 -2.11 24.01 25.22
N SER A 101 -2.78 23.98 26.37
CA SER A 101 -2.70 25.04 27.39
C SER A 101 -1.59 24.85 28.44
N LYS A 102 -0.94 23.69 28.49
CA LYS A 102 0.13 23.36 29.43
C LYS A 102 1.40 22.97 28.70
N GLU A 103 2.53 23.42 29.25
CA GLU A 103 3.85 22.95 28.84
C GLU A 103 3.99 21.44 29.07
N GLY A 104 4.63 20.74 28.13
CA GLY A 104 4.85 19.30 28.23
C GLY A 104 5.12 18.62 26.92
N VAL A 105 5.34 17.32 26.99
CA VAL A 105 5.51 16.43 25.84
C VAL A 105 4.30 15.50 25.77
N TYR A 106 3.61 15.52 24.64
CA TYR A 106 2.36 14.79 24.44
C TYR A 106 2.51 13.81 23.28
N PRO A 107 2.92 12.57 23.54
CA PRO A 107 2.90 11.50 22.53
C PRO A 107 1.46 11.16 22.16
N PHE A 108 1.23 10.92 20.88
CA PHE A 108 -0.08 10.54 20.36
C PHE A 108 0.03 9.49 19.24
N TYR A 109 -1.07 8.84 18.95
CA TYR A 109 -1.14 7.76 17.98
C TYR A 109 -2.49 7.73 17.26
N CYS A 110 -2.53 7.09 16.08
CA CYS A 110 -3.77 6.72 15.42
C CYS A 110 -4.21 5.32 15.85
N SER A 111 -5.40 5.18 16.43
CA SER A 111 -5.87 3.88 16.94
C SER A 111 -6.11 2.84 15.87
N PHE A 112 -6.19 3.25 14.60
CA PHE A 112 -6.36 2.35 13.46
C PHE A 112 -5.02 1.77 12.97
N HIS A 113 -3.92 2.55 13.12
CA HIS A 113 -2.66 2.25 12.44
C HIS A 113 -1.44 2.26 13.40
N ALA A 114 -1.67 2.24 14.71
CA ALA A 114 -0.60 2.23 15.69
C ALA A 114 -0.94 1.40 16.94
N THR A 115 0.11 1.02 17.69
CA THR A 115 -0.08 0.41 19.01
C THR A 115 -0.59 1.42 20.03
N PRO A 116 -1.46 1.01 20.99
CA PRO A 116 -2.04 1.92 21.98
C PRO A 116 -1.04 2.61 22.91
N ASP A 117 0.18 2.08 23.03
CA ASP A 117 1.28 2.69 23.79
C ASP A 117 2.01 3.81 23.00
N GLY A 118 1.60 4.08 21.78
CA GLY A 118 2.15 5.13 20.92
C GLY A 118 3.60 4.91 20.49
N LYS A 119 4.08 3.66 20.46
CA LYS A 119 5.48 3.36 20.09
C LYS A 119 5.66 2.89 18.66
N ILE A 120 4.64 2.26 18.10
CA ILE A 120 4.74 1.57 16.80
C ILE A 120 3.59 1.99 15.89
N GLY A 121 3.88 2.18 14.61
CA GLY A 121 2.90 2.53 13.59
C GLY A 121 2.76 4.04 13.39
N MET A 122 1.53 4.51 13.14
CA MET A 122 1.23 5.93 12.93
C MET A 122 1.22 6.68 14.26
N VAL A 123 2.38 7.21 14.64
CA VAL A 123 2.64 7.88 15.92
C VAL A 123 3.21 9.27 15.73
N GLY A 124 2.99 10.16 16.70
CA GLY A 124 3.53 11.50 16.70
C GLY A 124 3.73 12.06 18.09
N VAL A 125 4.31 13.26 18.19
CA VAL A 125 4.56 13.95 19.43
C VAL A 125 4.28 15.43 19.27
N VAL A 126 3.59 16.03 20.25
CA VAL A 126 3.48 17.49 20.40
C VAL A 126 4.36 17.91 21.57
N VAL A 127 5.28 18.84 21.32
CA VAL A 127 6.14 19.47 22.30
C VAL A 127 5.62 20.89 22.53
N VAL A 128 5.18 21.17 23.74
CA VAL A 128 4.54 22.44 24.11
C VAL A 128 5.47 23.27 24.99
N GLY A 129 5.69 24.52 24.61
CA GLY A 129 6.57 25.44 25.34
C GLY A 129 8.05 25.03 25.21
N ASP A 130 8.78 25.16 26.33
CA ASP A 130 10.21 24.86 26.41
C ASP A 130 10.50 23.38 26.82
N ALA A 131 9.49 22.53 26.80
CA ALA A 131 9.63 21.12 27.14
C ALA A 131 10.69 20.43 26.27
N GLN A 132 11.56 19.64 26.91
CA GLN A 132 12.64 18.95 26.19
C GLN A 132 12.14 17.60 25.70
N TYR A 133 12.31 17.32 24.43
CA TYR A 133 12.01 16.04 23.81
C TYR A 133 13.21 15.56 22.98
N THR A 134 13.70 14.38 23.29
CA THR A 134 14.69 13.69 22.47
C THR A 134 13.97 12.55 21.75
N PRO A 135 13.86 12.60 20.40
CA PRO A 135 13.31 11.48 19.66
C PRO A 135 14.07 10.20 20.02
N SER A 136 13.35 9.16 20.44
CA SER A 136 13.93 7.83 20.44
C SER A 136 14.34 7.56 18.99
N ALA A 137 15.57 7.10 18.77
CA ALA A 137 16.00 6.68 17.42
C ALA A 137 14.90 5.78 16.88
N GLY A 138 14.23 6.26 15.83
CA GLY A 138 13.06 5.60 15.26
C GLY A 138 13.42 4.14 15.07
N ALA A 139 12.50 3.25 15.34
CA ALA A 139 12.70 1.80 15.41
C ALA A 139 13.05 1.11 14.07
N ARG A 140 13.85 1.73 13.22
CA ARG A 140 14.75 1.04 12.32
C ARG A 140 15.96 0.61 13.15
N GLY A 141 15.68 -0.29 14.13
CA GLY A 141 16.76 -0.94 14.86
C GLY A 141 17.64 -1.64 13.84
N VAL A 142 18.96 -1.38 13.91
CA VAL A 142 19.94 -2.25 13.28
C VAL A 142 19.53 -3.67 13.68
N LEU A 143 19.30 -4.54 12.69
CA LEU A 143 19.05 -5.96 12.97
C LEU A 143 20.18 -6.43 13.88
N ALA A 144 19.89 -6.62 15.16
CA ALA A 144 20.84 -7.26 16.04
C ALA A 144 21.11 -8.65 15.45
N PRO A 145 22.40 -9.07 15.34
CA PRO A 145 22.69 -10.43 14.92
C PRO A 145 21.85 -11.35 15.80
N VAL A 146 21.01 -12.18 15.19
CA VAL A 146 20.27 -13.21 15.93
C VAL A 146 21.35 -14.17 16.42
N GLU A 147 21.76 -14.03 17.67
CA GLU A 147 22.53 -15.07 18.34
C GLU A 147 21.72 -16.36 18.15
N LYS A 148 22.44 -17.45 17.81
CA LYS A 148 21.92 -18.76 17.45
C LYS A 148 20.65 -19.07 18.25
N ALA A 149 19.50 -19.02 17.57
CA ALA A 149 18.21 -19.12 18.22
C ALA A 149 18.14 -20.41 19.05
N THR A 150 18.21 -20.28 20.36
CA THR A 150 17.88 -21.36 21.30
C THR A 150 16.35 -21.36 21.51
N GLY A 151 15.58 -21.13 20.44
CA GLY A 151 14.17 -20.79 20.49
C GLY A 151 13.34 -21.79 21.28
N VAL A 152 12.66 -21.28 22.27
CA VAL A 152 11.67 -22.05 23.05
C VAL A 152 10.36 -22.05 22.26
N THR A 153 9.67 -23.19 22.25
CA THR A 153 8.30 -23.24 21.75
C THR A 153 7.33 -22.90 22.88
N ARG A 154 6.54 -21.84 22.68
CA ARG A 154 5.48 -21.37 23.57
C ARG A 154 4.14 -21.75 22.96
N ARG A 155 3.36 -22.56 23.67
CA ARG A 155 2.12 -23.13 23.14
C ARG A 155 0.90 -22.33 23.60
N VAL A 156 0.02 -22.03 22.65
CA VAL A 156 -1.26 -21.37 22.89
C VAL A 156 -2.37 -22.35 22.48
N PRO A 157 -3.35 -22.68 23.33
CA PRO A 157 -3.59 -22.12 24.66
C PRO A 157 -2.94 -22.88 25.84
N GLN A 158 -2.08 -23.88 25.61
CA GLN A 158 -1.60 -24.80 26.64
C GLN A 158 -0.74 -24.11 27.71
N ASP A 159 0.23 -23.27 27.29
CA ASP A 159 1.12 -22.54 28.17
C ASP A 159 0.61 -21.11 28.45
N TYR A 160 -0.07 -20.53 27.45
CA TYR A 160 -0.56 -19.16 27.46
C TYR A 160 -2.01 -19.10 26.99
N PRO A 161 -2.94 -18.48 27.74
CA PRO A 161 -4.37 -18.53 27.44
C PRO A 161 -4.76 -17.79 26.13
N THR A 162 -3.95 -16.83 25.69
CA THR A 162 -4.19 -16.04 24.48
C THR A 162 -2.95 -15.98 23.60
N ILE A 163 -3.14 -15.65 22.31
CA ILE A 163 -2.01 -15.44 21.39
C ILE A 163 -1.17 -14.25 21.87
N GLN A 164 -1.81 -13.16 22.32
CA GLN A 164 -1.09 -11.99 22.83
C GLN A 164 -0.20 -12.37 24.03
N ASN A 165 -0.71 -13.16 24.99
CA ASN A 165 0.11 -13.59 26.14
C ASN A 165 1.33 -14.44 25.71
N GLY A 166 1.17 -15.29 24.68
CA GLY A 166 2.28 -16.06 24.12
C GLY A 166 3.33 -15.17 23.46
N VAL A 167 2.89 -14.15 22.72
CA VAL A 167 3.75 -13.16 22.07
C VAL A 167 4.46 -12.28 23.10
N ASP A 168 3.76 -11.81 24.13
CA ASP A 168 4.34 -10.96 25.20
C ASP A 168 5.41 -11.70 26.02
N ALA A 169 5.24 -13.01 26.18
CA ALA A 169 6.20 -13.83 26.89
C ALA A 169 7.39 -14.30 26.01
N ALA A 170 7.34 -14.07 24.69
CA ALA A 170 8.35 -14.56 23.77
C ALA A 170 9.65 -13.76 23.85
N ASN A 171 10.76 -14.43 23.61
CA ASN A 171 12.07 -13.83 23.40
C ASN A 171 12.49 -13.94 21.92
N PRO A 172 13.43 -13.14 21.43
CA PRO A 172 13.95 -13.28 20.08
C PRO A 172 14.40 -14.72 19.80
N GLY A 173 13.94 -15.27 18.66
CA GLY A 173 14.18 -16.65 18.25
C GLY A 173 13.15 -17.68 18.71
N ASP A 174 12.19 -17.30 19.55
CA ASP A 174 11.13 -18.22 20.00
C ASP A 174 10.08 -18.50 18.91
N LEU A 175 9.47 -19.66 19.02
CA LEU A 175 8.28 -20.06 18.28
C LEU A 175 7.05 -19.92 19.18
N VAL A 176 6.11 -19.07 18.84
CA VAL A 176 4.76 -19.06 19.41
C VAL A 176 3.90 -19.95 18.54
N LEU A 177 3.58 -21.14 19.04
CA LEU A 177 2.81 -22.16 18.33
C LEU A 177 1.36 -22.13 18.80
N VAL A 178 0.47 -21.78 17.88
CA VAL A 178 -0.97 -21.64 18.15
C VAL A 178 -1.70 -22.90 17.71
N ASP A 179 -2.43 -23.51 18.64
CA ASP A 179 -3.23 -24.70 18.36
C ASP A 179 -4.58 -24.31 17.73
N LYS A 180 -5.30 -25.32 17.24
CA LYS A 180 -6.61 -25.18 16.60
C LYS A 180 -7.59 -24.42 17.49
N GLY A 181 -8.27 -23.44 16.92
CA GLY A 181 -9.24 -22.63 17.64
C GLY A 181 -9.65 -21.38 16.86
N VAL A 182 -10.69 -20.71 17.39
CA VAL A 182 -11.11 -19.38 16.94
C VAL A 182 -10.75 -18.36 18.01
N TYR A 183 -9.83 -17.48 17.69
CA TYR A 183 -9.25 -16.48 18.58
C TYR A 183 -9.85 -15.11 18.27
N LYS A 184 -10.51 -14.51 19.25
CA LYS A 184 -11.14 -13.19 19.12
C LYS A 184 -10.19 -12.13 19.67
N GLU A 185 -9.08 -11.94 18.97
CA GLU A 185 -7.97 -11.10 19.41
C GLU A 185 -7.50 -10.16 18.32
N ALA A 186 -6.95 -9.03 18.73
CA ALA A 186 -6.08 -8.17 17.94
C ALA A 186 -4.67 -8.29 18.56
N VAL A 187 -3.74 -8.87 17.83
CA VAL A 187 -2.41 -9.22 18.34
C VAL A 187 -1.38 -8.18 17.89
N PHE A 188 -0.60 -7.66 18.84
CA PHE A 188 0.51 -6.74 18.57
C PHE A 188 1.84 -7.41 18.85
N VAL A 189 2.66 -7.58 17.82
CA VAL A 189 3.99 -8.19 17.94
C VAL A 189 5.02 -7.10 18.16
N THR A 190 5.60 -7.08 19.37
CA THR A 190 6.60 -6.12 19.81
C THR A 190 7.96 -6.75 20.15
N THR A 191 8.05 -8.10 20.09
CA THR A 191 9.29 -8.84 20.27
C THR A 191 9.88 -9.19 18.91
N PRO A 192 11.11 -8.74 18.58
CA PRO A 192 11.71 -8.98 17.28
C PRO A 192 12.11 -10.45 17.10
N SER A 193 12.28 -10.85 15.86
CA SER A 193 12.83 -12.14 15.44
C SER A 193 12.10 -13.37 16.00
N ILE A 194 10.79 -13.28 16.26
CA ILE A 194 9.95 -14.43 16.63
C ILE A 194 9.24 -15.00 15.40
N THR A 195 8.84 -16.26 15.54
CA THR A 195 7.91 -16.90 14.61
C THR A 195 6.59 -17.16 15.30
N LEU A 196 5.48 -16.65 14.74
CA LEU A 196 4.12 -16.94 15.17
C LEU A 196 3.50 -17.89 14.15
N ARG A 197 3.17 -19.12 14.57
CA ARG A 197 2.74 -20.19 13.68
C ARG A 197 1.49 -20.87 14.17
N GLY A 198 0.49 -21.03 13.30
CA GLY A 198 -0.65 -21.93 13.53
C GLY A 198 -0.30 -23.38 13.18
N VAL A 199 -0.85 -24.32 13.92
CA VAL A 199 -0.68 -25.76 13.61
C VAL A 199 -1.35 -26.15 12.30
N ASP A 200 -2.43 -25.46 11.92
CA ASP A 200 -3.16 -25.67 10.66
C ASP A 200 -3.80 -24.36 10.20
N ARG A 201 -3.57 -24.01 8.95
CA ARG A 201 -4.01 -22.75 8.33
C ARG A 201 -5.54 -22.55 8.40
N ASN A 202 -6.31 -23.60 8.22
CA ASN A 202 -7.77 -23.51 8.16
C ASN A 202 -8.43 -23.63 9.53
N GLU A 203 -7.71 -24.12 10.54
CA GLU A 203 -8.25 -24.40 11.86
C GLU A 203 -7.73 -23.43 12.95
N VAL A 204 -6.67 -22.66 12.66
CA VAL A 204 -6.20 -21.58 13.51
C VAL A 204 -6.70 -20.25 12.92
N VAL A 205 -7.78 -19.75 13.51
CA VAL A 205 -8.55 -18.62 12.95
C VAL A 205 -8.59 -17.45 13.93
N LEU A 206 -8.00 -16.33 13.57
CA LEU A 206 -8.25 -15.05 14.24
C LEU A 206 -9.51 -14.42 13.62
N ASP A 207 -10.50 -14.10 14.44
CA ASP A 207 -11.79 -13.54 14.00
C ASP A 207 -12.07 -12.21 14.69
N GLY A 208 -11.97 -11.12 13.94
CA GLY A 208 -12.22 -9.75 14.40
C GLY A 208 -13.69 -9.43 14.66
N GLN A 209 -14.62 -10.30 14.27
CA GLN A 209 -16.07 -10.16 14.47
C GLN A 209 -16.63 -8.82 13.97
N PHE A 210 -15.97 -8.21 12.98
CA PHE A 210 -16.28 -6.87 12.45
C PHE A 210 -16.28 -5.77 13.54
N GLY A 211 -15.50 -5.96 14.60
CA GLY A 211 -15.36 -5.02 15.71
C GLY A 211 -13.91 -4.71 16.09
N LEU A 212 -12.97 -5.64 15.81
CA LEU A 212 -11.54 -5.41 16.03
C LEU A 212 -10.89 -4.86 14.75
N ALA A 213 -9.87 -3.99 14.91
CA ALA A 213 -9.27 -3.26 13.79
C ALA A 213 -8.37 -4.15 12.92
N THR A 214 -7.35 -4.76 13.48
CA THR A 214 -6.32 -5.55 12.76
C THR A 214 -6.07 -6.86 13.47
N GLY A 215 -5.95 -7.94 12.70
CA GLY A 215 -5.74 -9.28 13.24
C GLY A 215 -4.38 -9.41 13.92
N ILE A 216 -3.31 -9.27 13.15
CA ILE A 216 -1.95 -9.26 13.69
C ILE A 216 -1.20 -8.06 13.12
N MET A 217 -0.70 -7.19 14.01
CA MET A 217 0.15 -6.06 13.67
C MET A 217 1.57 -6.31 14.16
N VAL A 218 2.54 -6.16 13.24
CA VAL A 218 3.97 -6.33 13.51
C VAL A 218 4.69 -5.01 13.31
N GLY A 219 5.35 -4.52 14.36
CA GLY A 219 6.12 -3.27 14.33
C GLY A 219 7.59 -3.45 14.72
N VAL A 220 8.11 -4.67 14.64
CA VAL A 220 9.51 -5.02 14.95
C VAL A 220 10.10 -5.93 13.89
N ASN A 221 11.42 -5.90 13.77
CA ASN A 221 12.15 -6.59 12.72
C ASN A 221 12.20 -8.11 12.90
N GLY A 222 12.30 -8.83 11.79
CA GLY A 222 12.63 -10.25 11.79
C GLY A 222 11.48 -11.21 12.10
N VAL A 223 10.23 -10.74 12.06
CA VAL A 223 9.05 -11.55 12.46
C VAL A 223 8.47 -12.33 11.29
N ALA A 224 8.26 -13.62 11.50
CA ALA A 224 7.51 -14.49 10.61
C ALA A 224 6.12 -14.79 11.18
N ILE A 225 5.07 -14.73 10.34
CA ILE A 225 3.73 -15.22 10.64
C ILE A 225 3.40 -16.33 9.65
N GLU A 226 3.00 -17.47 10.14
CA GLU A 226 2.86 -18.68 9.34
C GLU A 226 1.58 -19.46 9.65
N ASN A 227 0.97 -20.02 8.60
CA ASN A 227 0.01 -21.13 8.66
C ASN A 227 -1.24 -20.84 9.52
N MET A 228 -1.89 -19.68 9.31
CA MET A 228 -3.10 -19.28 10.02
C MET A 228 -4.01 -18.37 9.19
N THR A 229 -5.24 -18.17 9.66
CA THR A 229 -6.27 -17.33 9.03
C THR A 229 -6.59 -16.12 9.89
N ALA A 230 -6.73 -14.94 9.26
CA ALA A 230 -7.27 -13.73 9.87
C ALA A 230 -8.46 -13.22 9.05
N LYS A 231 -9.62 -13.02 9.71
CA LYS A 231 -10.85 -12.62 9.03
C LYS A 231 -11.70 -11.65 9.84
N ASN A 232 -12.61 -10.95 9.13
CA ASN A 232 -13.65 -10.12 9.74
C ASN A 232 -13.10 -8.98 10.63
N TYR A 233 -11.94 -8.44 10.28
CA TYR A 233 -11.41 -7.24 10.91
C TYR A 233 -11.95 -6.00 10.19
N THR A 234 -12.05 -4.88 10.91
CA THR A 234 -12.55 -3.64 10.30
C THR A 234 -11.48 -2.94 9.45
N LEU A 235 -10.22 -3.33 9.58
CA LEU A 235 -9.10 -2.88 8.75
C LEU A 235 -8.36 -4.09 8.16
N ASN A 236 -7.26 -4.55 8.77
CA ASN A 236 -6.32 -5.47 8.15
C ASN A 236 -6.37 -6.88 8.73
N GLY A 237 -6.11 -7.88 7.90
CA GLY A 237 -5.87 -9.23 8.39
C GLY A 237 -4.50 -9.35 9.06
N PHE A 238 -3.43 -9.16 8.28
CA PHE A 238 -2.03 -9.18 8.73
C PHE A 238 -1.33 -7.91 8.28
N TYR A 239 -0.60 -7.26 9.18
CA TYR A 239 0.00 -5.97 8.93
C TYR A 239 1.42 -5.86 9.48
N TRP A 240 2.40 -5.64 8.61
CA TRP A 240 3.77 -5.27 8.97
C TRP A 240 4.01 -3.80 8.65
N THR A 241 4.56 -3.04 9.61
CA THR A 241 4.80 -1.61 9.41
C THR A 241 6.13 -1.17 9.99
N ALA A 242 6.89 -0.37 9.22
CA ALA A 242 8.16 0.21 9.59
C ALA A 242 9.21 -0.83 10.04
N VAL A 243 9.26 -1.98 9.38
CA VAL A 243 10.11 -3.11 9.74
C VAL A 243 11.10 -3.48 8.64
N GLU A 244 12.19 -4.12 9.03
CA GLU A 244 13.14 -4.78 8.15
C GLU A 244 13.20 -6.28 8.50
N GLY A 245 13.08 -7.12 7.49
CA GLY A 245 12.99 -8.57 7.68
C GLY A 245 11.60 -9.02 8.12
N PHE A 246 10.80 -9.52 7.17
CA PHE A 246 9.47 -10.05 7.48
C PHE A 246 9.10 -11.23 6.57
N ARG A 247 8.25 -12.12 7.06
CA ARG A 247 7.69 -13.19 6.24
C ARG A 247 6.25 -13.52 6.63
N GLY A 248 5.39 -13.61 5.61
CA GLY A 248 4.06 -14.18 5.69
C GLY A 248 3.98 -15.42 4.81
N SER A 249 3.80 -16.61 5.41
CA SER A 249 3.76 -17.89 4.68
C SER A 249 2.50 -18.65 5.00
N TYR A 250 1.82 -19.21 3.99
CA TYR A 250 0.60 -19.99 4.20
C TYR A 250 -0.46 -19.23 5.01
N LEU A 251 -0.63 -17.93 4.74
CA LEU A 251 -1.64 -17.10 5.38
C LEU A 251 -2.94 -17.10 4.57
N THR A 252 -4.08 -17.05 5.25
CA THR A 252 -5.37 -16.74 4.67
C THR A 252 -5.92 -15.47 5.31
N ALA A 253 -6.20 -14.45 4.49
CA ALA A 253 -6.86 -13.22 4.95
C ALA A 253 -8.15 -13.03 4.15
N HIS A 254 -9.30 -12.94 4.81
CA HIS A 254 -10.53 -12.70 4.07
C HIS A 254 -11.56 -11.87 4.83
N ASN A 255 -12.37 -11.12 4.06
CA ASN A 255 -13.44 -10.26 4.58
C ASN A 255 -12.92 -9.25 5.63
N ASN A 256 -11.75 -8.65 5.37
CA ASN A 256 -11.19 -7.55 6.17
C ASN A 256 -11.49 -6.22 5.50
N GLY A 257 -11.70 -5.17 6.30
CA GLY A 257 -12.31 -3.92 5.85
C GLY A 257 -11.41 -2.98 5.06
N ASP A 258 -10.11 -3.31 4.92
CA ASP A 258 -9.16 -2.52 4.14
C ASP A 258 -8.19 -3.44 3.38
N TYR A 259 -7.15 -3.98 4.03
CA TYR A 259 -6.18 -4.89 3.40
C TYR A 259 -6.26 -6.32 3.95
N GLY A 260 -5.98 -7.30 3.10
CA GLY A 260 -5.81 -8.68 3.53
C GLY A 260 -4.45 -8.90 4.21
N ILE A 261 -3.38 -8.83 3.43
CA ILE A 261 -1.98 -9.03 3.85
C ILE A 261 -1.17 -7.80 3.42
N TYR A 262 -0.66 -7.05 4.39
CA TYR A 262 -0.22 -5.68 4.23
C TYR A 262 1.19 -5.44 4.78
N ALA A 263 2.09 -4.90 3.95
CA ALA A 263 3.42 -4.44 4.34
C ALA A 263 3.61 -2.98 3.92
N PHE A 264 3.71 -2.07 4.89
CA PHE A 264 3.84 -0.64 4.67
C PHE A 264 5.12 -0.10 5.29
N ASN A 265 5.93 0.62 4.50
CA ASN A 265 7.23 1.09 4.97
C ASN A 265 8.08 -0.08 5.53
N ALA A 266 7.94 -1.25 4.92
CA ALA A 266 8.59 -2.49 5.33
C ALA A 266 9.51 -2.98 4.21
N THR A 267 10.66 -3.53 4.56
CA THR A 267 11.70 -3.96 3.62
C THR A 267 12.24 -5.34 3.96
N ASP A 268 12.91 -5.99 2.99
CA ASP A 268 13.52 -7.31 3.16
C ASP A 268 12.51 -8.40 3.52
N GLY A 269 11.54 -8.64 2.63
CA GLY A 269 10.38 -9.46 2.95
C GLY A 269 9.98 -10.51 1.92
N LEU A 270 9.12 -11.42 2.38
CA LEU A 270 8.53 -12.49 1.57
C LEU A 270 7.08 -12.73 1.95
N PHE A 271 6.19 -12.72 0.95
CA PHE A 271 4.88 -13.33 1.04
C PHE A 271 4.83 -14.54 0.12
N GLU A 272 4.57 -15.71 0.67
CA GLU A 272 4.54 -16.95 -0.10
C GLU A 272 3.34 -17.84 0.26
N HIS A 273 2.85 -18.62 -0.70
CA HIS A 273 1.78 -19.61 -0.52
C HIS A 273 0.54 -19.06 0.21
N SER A 274 0.26 -17.77 0.05
CA SER A 274 -0.75 -17.07 0.84
C SER A 274 -1.96 -16.67 -0.02
N TYR A 275 -3.10 -16.52 0.64
CA TYR A 275 -4.38 -16.22 0.01
C TYR A 275 -5.02 -15.01 0.66
N GLY A 276 -5.48 -14.06 -0.15
CA GLY A 276 -6.23 -12.89 0.28
C GLY A 276 -7.51 -12.72 -0.52
N SER A 277 -8.65 -12.40 0.14
CA SER A 277 -9.90 -12.10 -0.57
C SER A 277 -10.82 -11.17 0.21
N GLY A 278 -11.74 -10.51 -0.53
CA GLY A 278 -12.80 -9.71 0.05
C GLY A 278 -12.34 -8.45 0.79
N SER A 279 -11.17 -7.91 0.41
CA SER A 279 -10.60 -6.69 0.99
C SER A 279 -10.89 -5.50 0.08
N PRO A 280 -11.53 -4.42 0.56
CA PRO A 280 -11.95 -3.28 -0.26
C PRO A 280 -10.81 -2.56 -0.96
N ASP A 281 -9.63 -2.40 -0.31
CA ASP A 281 -8.46 -1.88 -0.99
C ASP A 281 -7.76 -3.01 -1.75
N SER A 282 -7.06 -3.89 -1.06
CA SER A 282 -6.37 -4.97 -1.75
C SER A 282 -6.18 -6.25 -0.94
N ALA A 283 -6.10 -7.38 -1.66
CA ALA A 283 -5.77 -8.67 -1.06
C ALA A 283 -4.33 -8.67 -0.53
N PHE A 284 -3.39 -8.08 -1.30
CA PHE A 284 -1.99 -7.90 -0.94
C PHE A 284 -1.55 -6.47 -1.21
N TYR A 285 -0.78 -5.92 -0.27
CA TYR A 285 -0.15 -4.62 -0.44
C TYR A 285 1.32 -4.65 0.00
N VAL A 286 2.18 -4.03 -0.82
CA VAL A 286 3.55 -3.65 -0.42
C VAL A 286 3.80 -2.25 -0.95
N GLY A 287 4.08 -1.28 -0.08
CA GLY A 287 4.30 0.10 -0.51
C GLY A 287 5.15 0.92 0.45
N GLN A 288 5.43 2.14 0.03
CA GLN A 288 6.29 3.10 0.72
C GLN A 288 7.66 2.50 1.09
N CYS A 289 8.31 1.83 0.15
CA CYS A 289 9.65 1.24 0.35
C CYS A 289 10.59 1.50 -0.82
N ALA A 290 11.86 1.83 -0.52
CA ALA A 290 12.92 2.04 -1.52
C ALA A 290 14.33 1.86 -0.92
N PRO A 291 15.08 0.78 -1.23
CA PRO A 291 14.61 -0.40 -1.96
C PRO A 291 13.65 -1.25 -1.10
N CYS A 292 12.66 -1.89 -1.74
CA CYS A 292 11.75 -2.78 -1.02
C CYS A 292 12.44 -4.10 -0.63
N ARG A 293 13.13 -4.74 -1.57
CA ARG A 293 13.70 -6.10 -1.41
C ARG A 293 12.63 -7.10 -0.94
N VAL A 294 11.50 -7.15 -1.68
CA VAL A 294 10.34 -7.97 -1.31
C VAL A 294 9.94 -8.87 -2.46
N VAL A 295 9.56 -10.09 -2.14
CA VAL A 295 9.04 -11.07 -3.08
C VAL A 295 7.62 -11.49 -2.67
N LEU A 296 6.69 -11.44 -3.62
CA LEU A 296 5.43 -12.18 -3.56
C LEU A 296 5.57 -13.39 -4.49
N ASN A 297 5.47 -14.59 -3.95
CA ASN A 297 5.60 -15.83 -4.73
C ASN A 297 4.48 -16.82 -4.39
N ASP A 298 3.78 -17.30 -5.42
CA ASP A 298 2.68 -18.24 -5.25
C ASP A 298 1.60 -17.74 -4.28
N VAL A 299 1.16 -16.49 -4.50
CA VAL A 299 0.05 -15.92 -3.76
C VAL A 299 -1.20 -15.83 -4.62
N VAL A 300 -2.36 -15.85 -3.97
CA VAL A 300 -3.66 -15.74 -4.63
C VAL A 300 -4.45 -14.58 -4.03
N GLY A 301 -4.82 -13.60 -4.87
CA GLY A 301 -5.65 -12.45 -4.49
C GLY A 301 -6.95 -12.43 -5.27
N GLU A 302 -8.10 -12.53 -4.59
CA GLU A 302 -9.41 -12.64 -5.24
C GLU A 302 -10.47 -11.75 -4.57
N TYR A 303 -11.50 -11.37 -5.33
CA TYR A 303 -12.70 -10.65 -4.83
C TYR A 303 -12.40 -9.41 -3.99
N SER A 304 -11.34 -8.69 -4.33
CA SER A 304 -10.86 -7.49 -3.65
C SER A 304 -10.89 -6.27 -4.58
N GLY A 305 -10.67 -5.08 -4.06
CA GLY A 305 -10.47 -3.89 -4.89
C GLY A 305 -9.31 -4.10 -5.85
N LEU A 306 -8.13 -4.41 -5.31
CA LEU A 306 -6.99 -4.88 -6.10
C LEU A 306 -6.55 -6.28 -5.60
N GLY A 307 -6.13 -7.12 -6.53
CA GLY A 307 -5.45 -8.36 -6.15
C GLY A 307 -4.11 -8.07 -5.48
N TYR A 308 -3.36 -7.12 -6.05
CA TYR A 308 -2.16 -6.51 -5.48
C TYR A 308 -2.17 -5.01 -5.69
N SER A 309 -1.81 -4.26 -4.65
CA SER A 309 -1.56 -2.82 -4.70
C SER A 309 -0.12 -2.52 -4.26
N GLY A 310 0.54 -1.61 -4.98
CA GLY A 310 1.87 -1.13 -4.64
C GLY A 310 1.98 0.36 -4.90
N THR A 311 1.85 1.19 -3.85
CA THR A 311 2.08 2.63 -3.95
C THR A 311 3.51 2.94 -3.52
N ASN A 312 4.23 3.72 -4.33
CA ASN A 312 5.62 4.12 -4.06
C ASN A 312 6.52 2.93 -3.63
N SER A 313 6.26 1.73 -4.18
CA SER A 313 7.13 0.57 -4.01
C SER A 313 8.25 0.63 -5.04
N SER A 314 9.50 0.44 -4.60
CA SER A 314 10.66 0.74 -5.43
C SER A 314 11.84 -0.18 -5.15
N GLY A 315 12.41 -0.75 -6.21
CA GLY A 315 13.65 -1.50 -6.17
C GLY A 315 13.55 -2.88 -5.54
N ASP A 316 14.02 -3.89 -6.27
CA ASP A 316 14.05 -5.29 -5.84
C ASP A 316 12.68 -5.80 -5.36
N MET A 317 11.61 -5.39 -6.06
CA MET A 317 10.26 -5.83 -5.82
C MET A 317 9.85 -6.85 -6.90
N TYR A 318 9.44 -8.04 -6.47
CA TYR A 318 9.10 -9.15 -7.38
C TYR A 318 7.73 -9.72 -7.05
N ILE A 319 6.87 -9.81 -8.07
CA ILE A 319 5.57 -10.49 -8.01
C ILE A 319 5.61 -11.63 -9.01
N ILE A 320 5.71 -12.86 -8.52
CA ILE A 320 6.01 -14.01 -9.35
C ILE A 320 5.07 -15.19 -9.09
N ASN A 321 4.80 -15.99 -10.12
CA ASN A 321 4.06 -17.26 -10.03
C ASN A 321 2.72 -17.15 -9.29
N SER A 322 2.08 -16.00 -9.32
CA SER A 322 0.91 -15.69 -8.50
C SER A 322 -0.35 -15.56 -9.34
N ARG A 323 -1.52 -15.59 -8.69
CA ARG A 323 -2.81 -15.47 -9.34
C ARG A 323 -3.63 -14.34 -8.73
N PHE A 324 -4.16 -13.46 -9.59
CA PHE A 324 -5.04 -12.37 -9.21
C PHE A 324 -6.31 -12.43 -10.08
N SER A 325 -7.44 -12.78 -9.48
CA SER A 325 -8.68 -13.00 -10.23
C SER A 325 -9.90 -12.43 -9.53
N HIS A 326 -10.92 -12.07 -10.31
CA HIS A 326 -12.18 -11.53 -9.78
C HIS A 326 -12.01 -10.28 -8.89
N ASN A 327 -10.97 -9.48 -9.14
CA ASN A 327 -10.75 -8.21 -8.46
C ASN A 327 -11.28 -7.05 -9.29
N LEU A 328 -11.52 -5.90 -8.69
CA LEU A 328 -11.85 -4.69 -9.45
C LEU A 328 -10.72 -4.35 -10.43
N SER A 329 -9.47 -4.46 -10.00
CA SER A 329 -8.27 -4.52 -10.86
C SER A 329 -7.32 -5.61 -10.36
N GLY A 330 -6.57 -6.24 -11.27
CA GLY A 330 -5.71 -7.36 -10.90
C GLY A 330 -4.47 -6.91 -10.11
N ILE A 331 -3.58 -6.17 -10.76
CA ILE A 331 -2.34 -5.63 -10.17
C ILE A 331 -2.29 -4.13 -10.43
N GLY A 332 -2.18 -3.33 -9.36
CA GLY A 332 -2.05 -1.88 -9.42
C GLY A 332 -0.73 -1.40 -8.85
N MET A 333 0.05 -0.69 -9.68
CA MET A 333 1.26 0.01 -9.25
C MET A 333 1.06 1.50 -9.47
N THR A 334 1.19 2.29 -8.41
CA THR A 334 0.84 3.71 -8.41
C THR A 334 1.90 4.56 -7.74
N THR A 335 1.88 5.86 -8.04
CA THR A 335 2.67 6.88 -7.34
C THR A 335 1.72 7.90 -6.74
N PHE A 336 1.79 8.10 -5.43
CA PHE A 336 1.04 9.14 -4.73
C PHE A 336 1.98 10.00 -3.87
N ASP A 337 1.70 11.30 -3.82
CA ASP A 337 2.49 12.27 -3.04
C ASP A 337 2.28 12.15 -1.53
N ILE A 338 1.25 11.42 -1.12
CA ILE A 338 0.89 11.21 0.28
C ILE A 338 1.78 10.16 0.96
N GLU A 339 2.36 9.26 0.19
CA GLU A 339 3.33 8.28 0.68
C GLU A 339 4.76 8.73 0.41
N LEU A 340 5.69 8.32 1.27
CA LEU A 340 7.10 8.63 1.10
C LEU A 340 7.71 7.90 -0.10
N VAL A 341 8.87 8.35 -0.52
CA VAL A 341 9.75 7.78 -1.56
C VAL A 341 9.16 7.64 -2.97
N PRO A 342 8.33 8.60 -3.45
CA PRO A 342 7.86 8.59 -4.82
C PRO A 342 9.02 8.82 -5.82
N PRO A 343 8.87 8.41 -7.09
CA PRO A 343 7.82 7.56 -7.64
C PRO A 343 8.08 6.07 -7.41
N GLY A 344 7.02 5.26 -7.49
CA GLY A 344 7.13 3.80 -7.59
C GLY A 344 7.93 3.39 -8.84
N ARG A 345 8.87 2.42 -8.70
CA ARG A 345 9.77 2.02 -9.79
C ARG A 345 10.43 0.67 -9.56
N ASP A 346 11.03 0.12 -10.63
CA ASP A 346 11.90 -1.04 -10.58
C ASP A 346 11.23 -2.29 -9.97
N THR A 347 9.92 -2.48 -10.25
CA THR A 347 9.16 -3.68 -9.87
C THR A 347 9.12 -4.66 -11.04
N THR A 348 9.31 -5.95 -10.78
CA THR A 348 9.19 -7.04 -11.76
C THR A 348 7.96 -7.89 -11.47
N VAL A 349 7.08 -7.97 -12.46
CA VAL A 349 5.85 -8.79 -12.44
C VAL A 349 5.98 -9.88 -13.50
N ILE A 350 6.14 -11.14 -13.10
CA ILE A 350 6.52 -12.20 -14.03
C ILE A 350 5.87 -13.55 -13.71
N GLY A 351 5.33 -14.20 -14.75
CA GLY A 351 4.78 -15.55 -14.63
C GLY A 351 3.45 -15.62 -13.88
N ASN A 352 2.73 -14.51 -13.78
CA ASN A 352 1.46 -14.46 -13.07
C ASN A 352 0.27 -14.71 -14.00
N ILE A 353 -0.84 -15.14 -13.39
CA ILE A 353 -2.15 -15.19 -14.02
C ILE A 353 -2.99 -14.05 -13.46
N VAL A 354 -3.51 -13.20 -14.35
CA VAL A 354 -4.44 -12.13 -13.98
C VAL A 354 -5.71 -12.33 -14.80
N SER A 355 -6.85 -12.53 -14.15
CA SER A 355 -8.08 -12.80 -14.87
C SER A 355 -9.32 -12.15 -14.25
N ASP A 356 -10.33 -11.96 -15.09
CA ASP A 356 -11.67 -11.53 -14.68
C ASP A 356 -11.67 -10.19 -13.89
N SER A 357 -10.80 -9.26 -14.30
CA SER A 357 -10.68 -7.97 -13.64
C SER A 357 -11.86 -7.06 -13.98
N GLY A 358 -12.55 -6.51 -12.96
CA GLY A 358 -13.64 -5.56 -13.09
C GLY A 358 -15.02 -6.17 -13.29
N PHE A 359 -15.20 -7.49 -13.13
CA PHE A 359 -16.50 -8.14 -13.26
C PHE A 359 -17.14 -8.44 -11.90
N ASP A 360 -16.41 -9.06 -11.00
CA ASP A 360 -16.91 -9.52 -9.71
C ASP A 360 -16.09 -8.97 -8.52
N GLY A 361 -15.27 -7.94 -8.78
CA GLY A 361 -14.41 -7.33 -7.77
C GLY A 361 -15.20 -6.49 -6.76
N GLU A 362 -14.62 -6.28 -5.60
CA GLU A 362 -15.13 -5.36 -4.60
C GLU A 362 -15.03 -3.92 -5.10
N ALA A 363 -16.08 -3.13 -4.88
CA ALA A 363 -15.98 -1.69 -5.04
C ALA A 363 -15.08 -1.16 -3.93
N SER A 364 -13.93 -0.62 -4.31
CA SER A 364 -13.01 0.01 -3.36
C SER A 364 -13.60 1.31 -2.83
N ALA A 365 -13.42 1.58 -1.55
CA ALA A 365 -13.67 2.89 -0.97
C ALA A 365 -12.75 3.98 -1.56
N ILE A 366 -11.68 3.60 -2.23
CA ILE A 366 -10.76 4.52 -2.91
C ILE A 366 -11.36 4.90 -4.26
N SER A 367 -11.91 6.09 -4.35
CA SER A 367 -12.60 6.61 -5.55
C SER A 367 -11.77 6.55 -6.84
N ALA A 368 -10.45 6.64 -6.74
CA ALA A 368 -9.54 6.50 -7.88
C ALA A 368 -9.56 5.09 -8.48
N SER A 369 -9.95 4.06 -7.74
CA SER A 369 -9.96 2.68 -8.22
C SER A 369 -11.06 2.40 -9.24
N GLU A 370 -12.19 3.10 -9.19
CA GLU A 370 -13.26 2.92 -10.20
C GLU A 370 -12.79 3.27 -11.61
N THR A 371 -11.90 4.26 -11.74
CA THR A 371 -11.33 4.67 -13.04
C THR A 371 -10.33 3.68 -13.58
N LEU A 372 -9.72 2.93 -12.68
CA LEU A 372 -8.74 1.90 -12.95
C LEU A 372 -9.42 0.53 -13.01
N ALA A 373 -10.71 0.49 -12.64
CA ALA A 373 -11.53 -0.71 -12.62
C ALA A 373 -11.50 -1.45 -13.95
N GLY A 374 -11.35 -2.74 -13.86
CA GLY A 374 -11.31 -3.62 -15.00
C GLY A 374 -9.97 -3.66 -15.72
N SER A 375 -8.90 -3.14 -15.14
CA SER A 375 -7.56 -3.32 -15.68
C SER A 375 -6.91 -4.59 -15.10
N GLY A 376 -6.28 -5.39 -15.98
CA GLY A 376 -5.51 -6.55 -15.53
C GLY A 376 -4.25 -6.09 -14.79
N VAL A 377 -3.40 -5.30 -15.44
CA VAL A 377 -2.21 -4.68 -14.84
C VAL A 377 -2.23 -3.19 -15.13
N LEU A 378 -2.12 -2.39 -14.07
CA LEU A 378 -2.09 -0.94 -14.12
C LEU A 378 -0.73 -0.40 -13.70
N LEU A 379 -0.17 0.48 -14.52
CA LEU A 379 1.05 1.23 -14.28
C LEU A 379 0.71 2.73 -14.32
N ALA A 380 0.49 3.34 -13.15
CA ALA A 380 0.06 4.75 -13.07
C ALA A 380 1.10 5.62 -12.37
N GLY A 381 1.81 6.45 -13.14
CA GLY A 381 2.84 7.34 -12.63
C GLY A 381 4.12 6.63 -12.17
N VAL A 382 4.36 5.40 -12.59
CA VAL A 382 5.48 4.56 -12.15
C VAL A 382 6.51 4.32 -13.24
N ASN A 383 7.76 4.06 -12.85
CA ASN A 383 8.89 4.06 -13.77
C ASN A 383 9.66 2.73 -13.77
N THR A 384 10.26 2.39 -14.91
CA THR A 384 11.26 1.30 -15.03
C THR A 384 10.80 -0.08 -14.54
N ASN A 385 9.48 -0.33 -14.55
CA ASN A 385 8.92 -1.62 -14.17
C ASN A 385 9.00 -2.63 -15.32
N HIS A 386 9.08 -3.90 -14.98
CA HIS A 386 9.15 -5.02 -15.92
C HIS A 386 7.91 -5.91 -15.77
N ILE A 387 7.07 -5.94 -16.80
CA ILE A 387 5.87 -6.78 -16.87
C ILE A 387 6.10 -7.85 -17.93
N GLU A 388 6.43 -9.07 -17.51
CA GLU A 388 6.98 -10.07 -18.39
C GLU A 388 6.33 -11.45 -18.24
N ARG A 389 6.06 -12.11 -19.33
CA ARG A 389 5.61 -13.52 -19.33
C ARG A 389 4.41 -13.77 -18.40
N ASN A 390 3.46 -12.84 -18.33
CA ASN A 390 2.20 -13.03 -17.63
C ASN A 390 1.10 -13.48 -18.59
N LEU A 391 0.11 -14.20 -18.06
CA LEU A 391 -1.15 -14.49 -18.74
C LEU A 391 -2.23 -13.58 -18.18
N ILE A 392 -2.80 -12.73 -19.04
CA ILE A 392 -3.82 -11.76 -18.65
C ILE A 392 -5.08 -12.01 -19.47
N VAL A 393 -6.18 -12.34 -18.81
CA VAL A 393 -7.39 -12.84 -19.47
C VAL A 393 -8.65 -12.16 -18.93
N ARG A 394 -9.52 -11.71 -19.85
CA ARG A 394 -10.84 -11.14 -19.51
C ARG A 394 -10.74 -9.96 -18.53
N SER A 395 -10.04 -8.93 -18.95
CA SER A 395 -10.09 -7.63 -18.26
C SER A 395 -11.27 -6.82 -18.82
N ARG A 396 -12.15 -6.31 -17.99
CA ARG A 396 -13.31 -5.53 -18.43
C ARG A 396 -12.92 -4.29 -19.23
N ASN A 397 -11.78 -3.68 -18.87
CA ASN A 397 -11.24 -2.49 -19.53
C ASN A 397 -9.95 -2.84 -20.30
N ASN A 398 -8.78 -2.69 -19.69
CA ASN A 398 -7.51 -2.95 -20.37
C ASN A 398 -6.80 -4.18 -19.78
N GLY A 399 -6.08 -4.92 -20.65
CA GLY A 399 -5.21 -5.99 -20.19
C GLY A 399 -4.02 -5.43 -19.40
N ILE A 400 -3.16 -4.67 -20.08
CA ILE A 400 -2.10 -3.86 -19.44
C ILE A 400 -2.28 -2.41 -19.87
N VAL A 401 -2.24 -1.48 -18.90
CA VAL A 401 -2.32 -0.05 -19.19
C VAL A 401 -1.19 0.71 -18.50
N ILE A 402 -0.54 1.61 -19.27
CA ILE A 402 0.48 2.54 -18.78
C ILE A 402 -0.07 3.97 -18.94
N LEU A 403 -0.11 4.73 -17.84
CA LEU A 403 -0.57 6.10 -17.87
C LEU A 403 0.12 6.94 -16.77
N PRO A 404 0.22 8.28 -16.97
CA PRO A 404 0.66 9.15 -15.90
C PRO A 404 -0.39 9.20 -14.80
N LEU A 405 0.03 9.59 -13.62
CA LEU A 405 -0.87 9.90 -12.51
C LEU A 405 -0.69 11.35 -12.09
N ARG A 406 -1.78 12.04 -11.83
CA ARG A 406 -1.78 13.36 -11.21
C ARG A 406 -2.41 13.25 -9.82
N ASP A 407 -1.58 13.50 -8.84
CA ASP A 407 -1.97 13.76 -7.46
C ASP A 407 -1.68 15.24 -7.14
N ARG A 408 -0.93 15.61 -6.13
CA ARG A 408 -0.39 16.97 -5.93
C ARG A 408 0.61 17.30 -7.03
N ASN A 409 1.49 16.39 -7.36
CA ASN A 409 2.41 16.46 -8.48
C ASN A 409 1.89 15.66 -9.69
N TYR A 410 2.49 15.90 -10.84
CA TYR A 410 2.26 15.12 -12.04
C TYR A 410 3.37 14.10 -12.21
N TRP A 411 3.01 12.82 -12.15
CA TRP A 411 3.91 11.68 -12.24
C TRP A 411 3.77 11.00 -13.61
N PRO A 412 4.71 11.20 -14.54
CA PRO A 412 4.72 10.47 -15.80
C PRO A 412 5.12 9.01 -15.56
N ALA A 413 4.56 8.09 -16.33
CA ALA A 413 4.99 6.69 -16.33
C ALA A 413 6.06 6.47 -17.40
N THR A 414 7.31 6.24 -17.01
CA THR A 414 8.44 6.24 -17.96
C THR A 414 9.31 4.99 -17.87
N GLY A 415 9.83 4.55 -19.03
CA GLY A 415 10.84 3.49 -19.08
C GLY A 415 10.34 2.09 -18.73
N ASN A 416 9.04 1.88 -18.62
CA ASN A 416 8.47 0.57 -18.31
C ASN A 416 8.63 -0.38 -19.49
N VAL A 417 8.89 -1.64 -19.21
CA VAL A 417 9.10 -2.72 -20.17
C VAL A 417 7.96 -3.73 -20.08
N VAL A 418 7.22 -3.92 -21.16
CA VAL A 418 6.12 -4.89 -21.26
C VAL A 418 6.48 -5.90 -22.34
N ARG A 419 6.84 -7.12 -21.95
CA ARG A 419 7.32 -8.11 -22.93
C ARG A 419 6.85 -9.54 -22.67
N ASP A 420 6.71 -10.29 -23.76
CA ASP A 420 6.43 -11.72 -23.76
C ASP A 420 5.17 -12.14 -22.97
N ASN A 421 4.23 -11.19 -22.76
CA ASN A 421 2.95 -11.48 -22.11
C ASN A 421 1.95 -12.06 -23.12
N THR A 422 1.01 -12.85 -22.62
CA THR A 422 -0.16 -13.29 -23.40
C THR A 422 -1.40 -12.60 -22.84
N LEU A 423 -2.10 -11.84 -23.71
CA LEU A 423 -3.27 -11.05 -23.33
C LEU A 423 -4.47 -11.46 -24.20
N LEU A 424 -5.58 -11.75 -23.55
CA LEU A 424 -6.77 -12.29 -24.22
C LEU A 424 -8.05 -11.62 -23.69
N ALA A 425 -8.89 -11.22 -24.62
CA ALA A 425 -10.29 -10.84 -24.37
C ALA A 425 -10.46 -9.63 -23.40
N SER A 426 -9.63 -8.60 -23.54
CA SER A 426 -9.82 -7.34 -22.83
C SER A 426 -10.87 -6.48 -23.54
N GLY A 427 -11.75 -5.83 -22.76
CA GLY A 427 -12.92 -5.14 -23.31
C GLY A 427 -12.58 -3.90 -24.12
N ARG A 428 -11.62 -3.07 -23.67
CA ARG A 428 -11.17 -1.88 -24.40
C ARG A 428 -9.94 -2.15 -25.25
N ALA A 429 -8.87 -2.61 -24.64
CA ALA A 429 -7.64 -2.98 -25.32
C ALA A 429 -6.82 -3.98 -24.49
N ASP A 430 -6.15 -4.90 -25.17
CA ASP A 430 -5.22 -5.79 -24.50
C ASP A 430 -3.98 -5.02 -24.00
N LEU A 431 -3.44 -4.11 -24.85
CA LEU A 431 -2.36 -3.19 -24.48
C LEU A 431 -2.80 -1.74 -24.66
N ALA A 432 -2.58 -0.91 -23.65
CA ALA A 432 -2.89 0.51 -23.71
C ALA A 432 -1.75 1.37 -23.14
N ALA A 433 -1.49 2.52 -23.76
CA ALA A 433 -0.60 3.52 -23.23
C ALA A 433 -1.18 4.91 -23.48
N GLY A 434 -1.22 5.76 -22.45
CA GLY A 434 -1.82 7.08 -22.53
C GLY A 434 -1.08 8.16 -21.77
N GLY A 435 -1.42 9.44 -22.04
CA GLY A 435 -0.98 10.60 -21.29
C GLY A 435 0.37 11.21 -21.72
N TRP A 436 0.51 12.50 -21.40
CA TRP A 436 1.71 13.26 -21.74
C TRP A 436 2.90 12.91 -20.83
N GLY A 437 4.10 13.00 -21.38
CA GLY A 437 5.34 12.78 -20.62
C GLY A 437 5.63 11.30 -20.32
N SER A 438 4.71 10.39 -20.62
CA SER A 438 4.93 8.94 -20.49
C SER A 438 5.75 8.44 -21.68
N ILE A 439 7.07 8.55 -21.55
CA ILE A 439 8.03 8.25 -22.62
C ILE A 439 8.91 7.05 -22.28
N ARG A 440 9.61 6.51 -23.29
CA ARG A 440 10.54 5.39 -23.15
C ARG A 440 9.92 4.07 -22.67
N ASN A 441 8.59 3.99 -22.56
CA ASN A 441 7.92 2.71 -22.33
C ASN A 441 8.08 1.84 -23.59
N CYS A 442 8.34 0.55 -23.42
CA CYS A 442 8.53 -0.31 -24.57
C CYS A 442 7.76 -1.64 -24.48
N PHE A 443 7.40 -2.15 -25.64
CA PHE A 443 6.58 -3.35 -25.80
C PHE A 443 7.26 -4.30 -26.80
N SER A 444 7.42 -5.58 -26.45
CA SER A 444 7.98 -6.57 -27.37
C SER A 444 7.51 -7.99 -27.07
N GLY A 445 7.38 -8.82 -28.08
CA GLY A 445 7.06 -10.24 -27.92
C GLY A 445 5.69 -10.55 -27.31
N ASN A 446 4.85 -9.54 -27.01
CA ASN A 446 3.53 -9.77 -26.43
C ASN A 446 2.58 -10.37 -27.48
N LYS A 447 1.76 -11.33 -27.07
CA LYS A 447 0.67 -11.93 -27.84
C LYS A 447 -0.64 -11.27 -27.42
N PHE A 448 -1.27 -10.51 -28.33
CA PHE A 448 -2.49 -9.75 -28.07
C PHE A 448 -3.26 -9.51 -29.38
N ARG A 449 -4.51 -9.06 -29.29
CA ARG A 449 -5.35 -8.72 -30.47
C ARG A 449 -5.49 -7.22 -30.67
N THR A 450 -5.61 -6.46 -29.58
CA THR A 450 -5.96 -5.03 -29.62
C THR A 450 -4.97 -4.18 -28.87
N SER A 451 -4.66 -2.99 -29.40
CA SER A 451 -3.86 -1.99 -28.70
C SER A 451 -4.38 -0.57 -28.90
N VAL A 452 -4.19 0.28 -27.91
CA VAL A 452 -4.50 1.71 -27.94
C VAL A 452 -3.27 2.51 -27.48
N PRO A 453 -2.63 3.30 -28.37
CA PRO A 453 -2.94 3.45 -29.80
C PRO A 453 -2.73 2.18 -30.62
N TRP A 454 -3.38 2.14 -31.78
CA TRP A 454 -3.16 1.03 -32.72
C TRP A 454 -1.68 0.91 -33.09
N GLY A 455 -1.17 -0.31 -33.14
CA GLY A 455 0.24 -0.56 -33.46
C GLY A 455 1.21 -0.24 -32.33
N LEU A 456 0.75 -0.10 -31.09
CA LEU A 456 1.54 0.29 -29.92
C LEU A 456 2.88 -0.46 -29.79
N GLN A 457 2.88 -1.79 -29.94
CA GLN A 457 4.10 -2.60 -29.83
C GLN A 457 5.09 -2.35 -30.98
N VAL A 458 4.60 -2.05 -32.18
CA VAL A 458 5.45 -1.73 -33.34
C VAL A 458 6.07 -0.33 -33.18
N LEU A 459 5.26 0.63 -32.74
CA LEU A 459 5.68 2.02 -32.58
C LEU A 459 6.62 2.24 -31.38
N ASN A 460 6.45 1.45 -30.33
CA ASN A 460 7.25 1.52 -29.10
C ASN A 460 7.99 0.20 -28.82
N GLY A 461 8.61 -0.40 -29.83
CA GLY A 461 9.40 -1.62 -29.66
C GLY A 461 10.58 -1.45 -28.69
N CYS A 462 10.96 -2.51 -27.97
CA CYS A 462 12.10 -2.52 -27.03
C CYS A 462 13.45 -2.55 -27.75
N GLY A 463 13.59 -1.91 -28.89
CA GLY A 463 14.83 -1.76 -29.67
C GLY A 463 15.39 -0.33 -29.60
N ASN A 464 16.37 -0.07 -30.46
CA ASN A 464 17.04 1.23 -30.52
C ASN A 464 16.20 2.35 -31.16
N PHE A 465 15.14 2.00 -31.88
CA PHE A 465 14.25 2.95 -32.52
C PHE A 465 12.88 2.96 -31.83
N ARG A 466 12.53 4.11 -31.26
CA ARG A 466 11.24 4.33 -30.61
C ARG A 466 10.64 5.62 -31.14
N VAL A 467 9.35 5.61 -31.43
CA VAL A 467 8.63 6.85 -31.71
C VAL A 467 8.29 7.50 -30.37
N PRO A 468 8.88 8.67 -30.04
CA PRO A 468 8.58 9.35 -28.80
C PRO A 468 7.13 9.80 -28.83
N ALA A 469 6.18 9.26 -28.24
CA ALA A 469 4.80 9.72 -28.18
C ALA A 469 3.72 8.86 -28.84
N ALA A 470 3.97 7.59 -29.10
CA ALA A 470 2.84 6.69 -29.36
C ALA A 470 2.07 6.49 -28.04
N SER A 471 1.25 7.46 -27.68
CA SER A 471 0.33 7.42 -26.54
C SER A 471 -1.03 7.90 -26.99
N ASP A 472 -2.08 7.30 -26.45
CA ASP A 472 -3.45 7.71 -26.75
C ASP A 472 -3.94 8.72 -25.70
N PRO A 473 -4.17 9.99 -26.06
CA PRO A 473 -4.69 10.99 -25.14
C PRO A 473 -6.03 10.60 -24.52
N SER A 474 -6.89 9.88 -25.28
CA SER A 474 -8.22 9.49 -24.80
C SER A 474 -8.13 8.52 -23.61
N THR A 475 -7.11 7.70 -23.52
CA THR A 475 -6.88 6.81 -22.38
C THR A 475 -6.71 7.61 -21.09
N TYR A 476 -5.94 8.69 -21.13
CA TYR A 476 -5.72 9.56 -19.98
C TYR A 476 -6.91 10.49 -19.70
N ILE A 477 -7.55 11.02 -20.72
CA ILE A 477 -8.75 11.87 -20.60
C ILE A 477 -9.89 11.08 -19.95
N ASN A 478 -10.10 9.84 -20.38
CA ASN A 478 -11.11 8.96 -19.77
C ASN A 478 -10.80 8.67 -18.30
N PHE A 479 -9.54 8.44 -17.97
CA PHE A 479 -9.08 8.32 -16.58
C PHE A 479 -9.43 9.57 -15.76
N LEU A 480 -9.05 10.76 -16.24
CA LEU A 480 -9.33 12.02 -15.54
C LEU A 480 -10.85 12.29 -15.41
N ALA A 481 -11.63 11.98 -16.44
CA ALA A 481 -13.08 12.17 -16.42
C ALA A 481 -13.74 11.26 -15.35
N ALA A 482 -13.34 10.01 -15.29
CA ALA A 482 -13.86 9.08 -14.31
C ALA A 482 -13.39 9.44 -12.88
N LEU A 483 -12.14 9.88 -12.70
CA LEU A 483 -11.67 10.43 -11.43
C LEU A 483 -12.48 11.66 -10.97
N ALA A 484 -12.82 12.55 -11.90
CA ALA A 484 -13.65 13.71 -11.60
C ALA A 484 -15.10 13.33 -11.25
N GLN A 485 -15.60 12.24 -11.83
CA GLN A 485 -16.95 11.74 -11.54
C GLN A 485 -17.00 11.04 -10.18
N SER A 486 -16.01 10.21 -9.85
CA SER A 486 -15.96 9.51 -8.56
C SER A 486 -15.91 10.49 -7.38
N ARG A 487 -15.21 11.62 -7.52
CA ARG A 487 -15.19 12.68 -6.50
C ARG A 487 -16.52 13.39 -6.27
N LYS A 488 -17.50 13.21 -7.16
CA LYS A 488 -18.83 13.82 -7.05
C LYS A 488 -19.91 12.88 -6.54
N SER A 489 -19.64 11.59 -6.55
CA SER A 489 -20.59 10.58 -6.13
C SER A 489 -20.30 10.16 -4.69
N PRO A 490 -21.31 10.05 -3.81
CA PRO A 490 -21.13 9.40 -2.53
C PRO A 490 -20.61 7.98 -2.76
N ILE A 491 -19.52 7.61 -2.12
CA ILE A 491 -19.01 6.25 -2.16
C ILE A 491 -19.79 5.47 -1.12
N GLU A 492 -20.54 4.45 -1.55
CA GLU A 492 -21.13 3.53 -0.61
C GLU A 492 -20.01 2.70 0.04
N PRO A 493 -20.05 2.47 1.36
CA PRO A 493 -19.09 1.59 2.02
C PRO A 493 -19.11 0.21 1.35
N PRO A 494 -17.94 -0.35 1.01
CA PRO A 494 -17.90 -1.65 0.35
C PRO A 494 -18.44 -2.75 1.26
N ASP A 495 -19.24 -3.64 0.68
CA ASP A 495 -19.81 -4.79 1.41
C ASP A 495 -18.81 -5.94 1.53
N TYR A 496 -17.69 -5.68 2.20
CA TYR A 496 -16.66 -6.70 2.43
C TYR A 496 -17.13 -7.82 3.36
N LYS A 497 -18.18 -7.59 4.15
CA LYS A 497 -18.69 -8.54 5.15
C LYS A 497 -19.35 -9.75 4.50
N ASN A 498 -19.92 -9.58 3.29
CA ASN A 498 -20.69 -10.60 2.58
C ASN A 498 -19.96 -11.17 1.36
N ARG A 499 -18.66 -10.96 1.24
CA ARG A 499 -17.89 -11.53 0.13
C ARG A 499 -17.76 -13.04 0.25
N PRO A 500 -17.56 -13.75 -0.88
CA PRO A 500 -17.46 -15.21 -0.88
C PRO A 500 -16.40 -15.70 0.10
N LEU A 501 -16.75 -16.70 0.88
CA LEU A 501 -15.78 -17.36 1.76
C LEU A 501 -14.79 -18.16 0.91
N PRO A 502 -13.50 -18.11 1.23
CA PRO A 502 -12.52 -18.90 0.51
C PRO A 502 -12.74 -20.42 0.75
N PRO A 503 -12.44 -21.25 -0.25
CA PRO A 503 -12.31 -22.68 -0.01
C PRO A 503 -11.15 -22.95 0.97
N PRO A 504 -11.12 -24.12 1.62
CA PRO A 504 -9.96 -24.52 2.41
C PRO A 504 -8.67 -24.40 1.59
N GLN A 505 -7.66 -23.79 2.18
CA GLN A 505 -6.38 -23.52 1.53
C GLN A 505 -5.34 -24.60 1.89
N PRO A 506 -4.35 -24.89 1.03
CA PRO A 506 -3.24 -25.77 1.39
C PRO A 506 -2.57 -25.31 2.68
N THR A 507 -2.37 -26.21 3.63
CA THR A 507 -1.66 -25.92 4.87
C THR A 507 -0.15 -26.10 4.70
N MET A 508 0.62 -25.48 5.59
CA MET A 508 2.08 -25.51 5.54
C MET A 508 2.61 -26.94 5.73
N PRO A 509 3.49 -27.44 4.85
CA PRO A 509 4.10 -28.75 4.99
C PRO A 509 4.86 -28.87 6.33
N GLY A 510 4.63 -29.98 7.03
CA GLY A 510 5.18 -30.22 8.36
C GLY A 510 4.43 -29.52 9.50
N GLY A 511 3.55 -28.55 9.21
CA GLY A 511 2.71 -27.89 10.21
C GLY A 511 3.49 -27.44 11.44
N ALA A 512 3.09 -27.92 12.62
CA ALA A 512 3.72 -27.59 13.90
C ALA A 512 5.23 -27.97 13.97
N ASP A 513 5.62 -29.04 13.29
CA ASP A 513 6.98 -29.60 13.35
C ASP A 513 7.91 -29.06 12.25
N ALA A 514 7.42 -28.17 11.39
CA ALA A 514 8.26 -27.55 10.37
C ALA A 514 9.42 -26.77 11.00
N PRO A 515 10.61 -26.77 10.39
CA PRO A 515 11.75 -25.99 10.89
C PRO A 515 11.39 -24.51 11.05
N VAL A 516 11.82 -23.88 12.15
CA VAL A 516 11.70 -22.44 12.34
C VAL A 516 12.70 -21.74 11.41
N ARG A 517 12.19 -20.84 10.60
CA ARG A 517 13.00 -20.02 9.66
C ARG A 517 12.92 -18.57 10.10
N PRO A 518 14.02 -17.95 10.54
CA PRO A 518 14.02 -16.52 10.87
C PRO A 518 13.64 -15.66 9.65
N ALA A 519 12.95 -14.57 9.89
CA ALA A 519 12.64 -13.59 8.85
C ALA A 519 13.70 -12.47 8.78
N VAL A 520 14.99 -12.87 8.82
CA VAL A 520 16.15 -11.98 8.77
C VAL A 520 16.91 -12.25 7.47
N HIS A 521 17.32 -11.19 6.76
CA HIS A 521 17.97 -11.30 5.44
C HIS A 521 17.18 -12.19 4.47
N VAL A 522 15.86 -12.01 4.48
CA VAL A 522 14.93 -12.88 3.74
C VAL A 522 15.24 -12.81 2.25
N PHE A 523 15.36 -11.60 1.71
CA PHE A 523 15.58 -11.39 0.28
C PHE A 523 16.91 -11.96 -0.19
N GLU A 524 18.00 -11.75 0.55
CA GLU A 524 19.32 -12.28 0.21
C GLU A 524 19.38 -13.81 0.21
N GLY A 525 18.56 -14.44 1.07
CA GLY A 525 18.40 -15.90 1.15
C GLY A 525 17.65 -16.51 -0.04
N LEU A 526 16.92 -15.71 -0.82
CA LEU A 526 16.14 -16.17 -1.95
C LEU A 526 17.01 -16.33 -3.20
N LYS A 527 17.03 -17.52 -3.77
CA LYS A 527 17.70 -17.79 -5.06
C LYS A 527 16.71 -17.62 -6.21
N LEU A 528 16.38 -16.36 -6.56
CA LEU A 528 15.43 -16.08 -7.62
C LEU A 528 16.03 -16.44 -8.99
N ASN A 529 15.41 -17.39 -9.69
CA ASN A 529 15.73 -17.74 -11.07
C ASN A 529 14.63 -17.26 -12.01
N LEU A 530 14.58 -15.95 -12.26
CA LEU A 530 13.56 -15.34 -13.12
C LEU A 530 13.58 -15.89 -14.56
N ALA A 531 14.74 -16.37 -15.03
CA ALA A 531 14.86 -16.94 -16.37
C ALA A 531 14.11 -18.28 -16.53
N ALA A 532 13.92 -19.01 -15.44
CA ALA A 532 13.18 -20.26 -15.44
C ALA A 532 11.65 -20.08 -15.47
N ILE A 533 11.15 -18.91 -15.06
CA ILE A 533 9.70 -18.64 -15.01
C ILE A 533 9.17 -18.55 -16.44
N ARG A 534 8.09 -19.27 -16.74
CA ARG A 534 7.44 -19.31 -18.05
C ARG A 534 6.10 -18.55 -18.00
N THR A 535 5.64 -18.12 -19.17
CA THR A 535 4.26 -17.64 -19.31
C THR A 535 3.30 -18.78 -19.02
N PRO A 536 2.34 -18.63 -18.08
CA PRO A 536 1.31 -19.64 -17.83
C PRO A 536 0.49 -19.92 -19.10
N GLU A 537 0.14 -21.20 -19.36
CA GLU A 537 -0.55 -21.58 -20.60
C GLU A 537 -2.07 -21.44 -20.51
N ASN A 538 -2.64 -21.62 -19.31
CA ASN A 538 -4.08 -21.47 -19.08
C ASN A 538 -4.39 -21.04 -17.65
N VAL A 539 -5.62 -20.57 -17.41
CA VAL A 539 -6.06 -20.06 -16.10
C VAL A 539 -6.09 -21.14 -15.00
N ALA A 540 -6.16 -22.40 -15.36
CA ALA A 540 -6.22 -23.53 -14.41
C ALA A 540 -4.83 -24.06 -13.99
N GLN A 541 -3.75 -23.59 -14.57
CA GLN A 541 -2.42 -24.22 -14.47
C GLN A 541 -1.74 -24.08 -13.11
N ASN A 542 -2.08 -23.08 -12.30
CA ASN A 542 -1.42 -22.88 -10.99
C ASN A 542 -1.98 -23.73 -9.85
N ALA A 543 -3.02 -24.55 -10.10
CA ALA A 543 -3.52 -25.51 -9.10
C ALA A 543 -2.76 -26.86 -9.10
N ALA A 544 -1.91 -27.10 -10.10
CA ALA A 544 -1.33 -28.44 -10.35
C ALA A 544 0.19 -28.54 -10.10
N THR A 545 0.90 -27.46 -9.82
CA THR A 545 2.38 -27.48 -9.69
C THR A 545 2.89 -27.55 -8.25
N ASN A 546 1.99 -27.62 -7.28
CA ASN A 546 2.32 -27.67 -5.84
C ASN A 546 1.92 -29.01 -5.18
N ASN A 547 2.05 -30.14 -5.90
CA ASN A 547 2.06 -31.48 -5.29
C ASN A 547 3.49 -31.98 -5.07
#